data_ac3dd89d20c2c565b845993eab33c367
#
_entry.id   ac3dd89d20c2c565b845993eab33c367
#
_cell.length_a   1.000
_cell.length_b   1.000
_cell.length_c   1.000
_cell.angle_alpha   90.00
_cell.angle_beta   90.00
_cell.angle_gamma   90.00
#
_symmetry.space_group_name_H-M   'P 1'
#
loop_
_entity.id
_entity.type
_entity.pdbx_description
1 polymer ?
#
loop_
_entity_poly.entity_id
_entity_poly.type
_entity_poly.pdbx_seq_one_letter_code
_entity_poly.pdbx_strand_id
1 'polypeptide(L)'
;CNKLGHELDLINVYDEKQIKFWDGRKPDEQILNYQERLEKCDVFMVMSPCHNYIMNAATENFLANVFIPPFSFTYRKVWGNFGFPVPGKLKGKTAIIFYSYGGPSFFVSLILQQIPRRVKSSVFKGLAGCKIKFVRFYEVLPNMPKKIFEKHMNKMRQVVNKL
;
A
#
# COMPACT_ATOMS: atom_id res chain seq x y z
N CYS A 1 -10.64 12.02 -8.46
CA CYS A 1 -10.27 12.78 -7.24
C CYS A 1 -10.53 14.28 -7.46
N ASN A 2 -9.87 14.98 -8.39
CA ASN A 2 -10.01 16.43 -8.56
C ASN A 2 -11.46 16.90 -8.79
N LYS A 3 -12.28 16.15 -9.55
CA LYS A 3 -13.71 16.45 -9.74
C LYS A 3 -14.55 16.36 -8.44
N LEU A 4 -14.02 15.77 -7.39
CA LEU A 4 -14.65 15.62 -6.08
C LEU A 4 -14.02 16.56 -5.03
N GLY A 5 -13.18 17.52 -5.47
CA GLY A 5 -12.50 18.45 -4.58
C GLY A 5 -11.29 17.90 -3.83
N HIS A 6 -10.83 16.69 -4.17
CA HIS A 6 -9.62 16.12 -3.56
C HIS A 6 -8.37 16.57 -4.31
N GLU A 7 -7.37 16.99 -3.60
CA GLU A 7 -6.01 17.15 -4.11
C GLU A 7 -5.36 15.77 -4.31
N LEU A 8 -4.72 15.58 -5.46
CA LEU A 8 -4.08 14.30 -5.80
C LEU A 8 -2.59 14.51 -5.97
N ASP A 9 -1.82 13.87 -5.12
CA ASP A 9 -0.37 13.69 -5.25
C ASP A 9 -0.09 12.27 -5.74
N LEU A 10 0.52 12.14 -6.92
CA LEU A 10 0.79 10.86 -7.57
C LEU A 10 2.28 10.51 -7.49
N ILE A 11 2.58 9.31 -7.00
CA ILE A 11 3.90 8.69 -7.03
C ILE A 11 3.82 7.49 -7.98
N ASN A 12 4.49 7.57 -9.13
CA ASN A 12 4.64 6.43 -10.02
C ASN A 12 5.98 5.74 -9.75
N VAL A 13 5.96 4.66 -8.99
CA VAL A 13 7.16 3.95 -8.55
C VAL A 13 8.01 3.34 -9.69
N TYR A 14 7.48 3.32 -10.93
CA TYR A 14 8.24 2.90 -12.11
C TYR A 14 9.01 4.04 -12.79
N ASP A 15 8.50 5.27 -12.68
CA ASP A 15 9.10 6.47 -13.30
C ASP A 15 10.07 7.17 -12.34
N GLU A 16 9.94 6.87 -11.04
CA GLU A 16 10.80 7.43 -10.01
C GLU A 16 12.22 6.84 -10.08
N LYS A 17 13.20 7.66 -9.72
CA LYS A 17 14.57 7.17 -9.52
C LYS A 17 14.56 6.01 -8.53
N GLN A 18 15.26 4.94 -8.88
CA GLN A 18 15.31 3.75 -8.03
C GLN A 18 15.72 4.11 -6.59
N ILE A 19 14.87 3.76 -5.66
CA ILE A 19 15.12 3.95 -4.22
C ILE A 19 16.23 2.99 -3.81
N LYS A 20 17.27 3.50 -3.17
CA LYS A 20 18.32 2.67 -2.59
C LYS A 20 17.76 1.82 -1.45
N PHE A 21 18.24 0.59 -1.31
CA PHE A 21 17.84 -0.24 -0.19
C PHE A 21 18.29 0.39 1.13
N TRP A 22 17.37 0.44 2.08
CA TRP A 22 17.68 0.92 3.42
C TRP A 22 18.56 -0.10 4.16
N ASP A 23 19.70 0.34 4.62
CA ASP A 23 20.72 -0.47 5.29
C ASP A 23 20.71 -0.34 6.83
N GLY A 24 19.65 0.24 7.39
CA GLY A 24 19.52 0.49 8.83
C GLY A 24 20.05 1.86 9.29
N ARG A 25 20.63 2.65 8.39
CA ARG A 25 21.08 4.02 8.66
C ARG A 25 19.96 5.05 8.50
N LYS A 26 20.32 6.31 8.53
CA LYS A 26 19.36 7.40 8.26
C LYS A 26 18.83 7.29 6.83
N PRO A 27 17.51 7.47 6.64
CA PRO A 27 16.93 7.54 5.30
C PRO A 27 17.56 8.69 4.51
N ASP A 28 17.73 8.50 3.21
CA ASP A 28 18.19 9.54 2.30
C ASP A 28 17.10 10.59 2.03
N GLU A 29 17.47 11.66 1.32
CA GLU A 29 16.57 12.77 1.01
C GLU A 29 15.34 12.31 0.20
N GLN A 30 15.50 11.35 -0.71
CA GLN A 30 14.40 10.81 -1.51
C GLN A 30 13.36 10.10 -0.60
N ILE A 31 13.83 9.27 0.32
CA ILE A 31 12.96 8.57 1.27
C ILE A 31 12.25 9.58 2.19
N LEU A 32 12.97 10.58 2.69
CA LEU A 32 12.40 11.63 3.53
C LEU A 32 11.31 12.41 2.80
N ASN A 33 11.50 12.73 1.52
CA ASN A 33 10.49 13.39 0.70
C ASN A 33 9.21 12.55 0.59
N TYR A 34 9.33 11.25 0.31
CA TYR A 34 8.15 10.36 0.27
C TYR A 34 7.44 10.27 1.63
N GLN A 35 8.21 10.21 2.71
CA GLN A 35 7.64 10.19 4.06
C GLN A 35 6.87 11.48 4.37
N GLU A 36 7.41 12.65 4.00
CA GLU A 36 6.74 13.94 4.18
C GLU A 36 5.43 14.01 3.36
N ARG A 37 5.43 13.57 2.11
CA ARG A 37 4.24 13.49 1.26
C ARG A 37 3.16 12.59 1.87
N LEU A 38 3.53 11.43 2.37
CA LEU A 38 2.63 10.50 3.08
C LEU A 38 2.14 11.07 4.42
N GLU A 39 2.94 11.87 5.11
CA GLU A 39 2.54 12.51 6.36
C GLU A 39 1.50 13.62 6.12
N LYS A 40 1.57 14.33 5.01
CA LYS A 40 0.62 15.40 4.64
C LYS A 40 -0.74 14.89 4.15
N CYS A 41 -0.82 13.70 3.55
CA CYS A 41 -2.07 13.19 3.03
C CYS A 41 -2.98 12.60 4.12
N ASP A 42 -4.30 12.71 3.95
CA ASP A 42 -5.29 12.08 4.82
C ASP A 42 -5.52 10.61 4.44
N VAL A 43 -5.50 10.36 3.13
CA VAL A 43 -5.72 9.05 2.52
C VAL A 43 -4.61 8.77 1.53
N PHE A 44 -3.97 7.62 1.66
CA PHE A 44 -3.05 7.16 0.62
C PHE A 44 -3.55 5.88 -0.05
N MET A 45 -3.30 5.79 -1.35
CA MET A 45 -3.73 4.67 -2.16
C MET A 45 -2.52 3.93 -2.72
N VAL A 46 -2.51 2.62 -2.56
CA VAL A 46 -1.51 1.75 -3.17
C VAL A 46 -2.17 0.92 -4.26
N MET A 47 -1.67 1.03 -5.48
CA MET A 47 -2.11 0.21 -6.61
C MET A 47 -0.99 -0.73 -7.02
N SER A 48 -1.23 -2.02 -6.97
CA SER A 48 -0.22 -3.01 -7.34
C SER A 48 -0.85 -4.28 -7.94
N PRO A 49 -0.27 -4.81 -9.01
CA PRO A 49 -0.58 -6.16 -9.44
C PRO A 49 0.04 -7.19 -8.50
N CYS A 50 -0.55 -8.38 -8.49
CA CYS A 50 0.02 -9.56 -7.86
C CYS A 50 1.08 -10.17 -8.77
N HIS A 51 2.32 -10.17 -8.34
CA HIS A 51 3.41 -10.90 -8.99
C HIS A 51 3.96 -11.93 -7.99
N ASN A 52 4.01 -13.20 -8.40
CA ASN A 52 4.57 -14.27 -7.56
C ASN A 52 4.10 -14.23 -6.10
N TYR A 53 2.79 -14.04 -5.89
CA TYR A 53 2.13 -13.96 -4.57
C TYR A 53 2.49 -12.75 -3.68
N ILE A 54 3.23 -11.78 -4.21
CA ILE A 54 3.55 -10.51 -3.55
C ILE A 54 3.13 -9.33 -4.43
N MET A 55 3.24 -8.10 -3.94
CA MET A 55 3.16 -6.92 -4.79
C MET A 55 4.31 -6.92 -5.79
N ASN A 56 4.20 -6.17 -6.87
CA ASN A 56 5.33 -6.06 -7.81
C ASN A 56 6.58 -5.49 -7.11
N ALA A 57 7.76 -5.82 -7.64
CA ALA A 57 9.03 -5.49 -7.02
C ALA A 57 9.22 -3.98 -6.73
N ALA A 58 8.74 -3.11 -7.60
CA ALA A 58 8.84 -1.66 -7.39
C ALA A 58 8.00 -1.20 -6.19
N THR A 59 6.78 -1.71 -6.04
CA THR A 59 5.93 -1.42 -4.86
C THR A 59 6.51 -2.00 -3.58
N GLU A 60 7.03 -3.23 -3.61
CA GLU A 60 7.68 -3.85 -2.45
C GLU A 60 8.93 -3.06 -2.04
N ASN A 61 9.75 -2.62 -3.00
CA ASN A 61 10.91 -1.77 -2.74
C ASN A 61 10.51 -0.44 -2.11
N PHE A 62 9.48 0.21 -2.62
CA PHE A 62 8.94 1.45 -2.05
C PHE A 62 8.49 1.22 -0.58
N LEU A 63 7.70 0.19 -0.32
CA LEU A 63 7.22 -0.09 1.03
C LEU A 63 8.37 -0.42 1.99
N ALA A 64 9.33 -1.23 1.56
CA ALA A 64 10.45 -1.65 2.39
C ALA A 64 11.39 -0.50 2.79
N ASN A 65 11.49 0.54 1.97
CA ASN A 65 12.41 1.65 2.21
C ASN A 65 11.73 2.91 2.77
N VAL A 66 10.44 3.11 2.50
CA VAL A 66 9.71 4.29 2.98
C VAL A 66 8.99 4.01 4.31
N PHE A 67 8.45 2.79 4.50
CA PHE A 67 7.71 2.42 5.71
C PHE A 67 8.62 1.87 6.82
N ILE A 68 9.70 2.57 7.10
CA ILE A 68 10.72 2.22 8.10
C ILE A 68 10.50 2.96 9.43
N PRO A 69 11.12 2.51 10.53
CA PRO A 69 11.18 3.27 11.79
C PRO A 69 11.98 4.58 11.62
N PRO A 70 11.63 5.65 12.37
CA PRO A 70 10.48 5.78 13.24
C PRO A 70 9.21 6.26 12.52
N PHE A 71 9.24 6.41 11.19
CA PHE A 71 8.16 7.00 10.41
C PHE A 71 6.86 6.19 10.47
N SER A 72 6.87 4.93 10.05
CA SER A 72 5.67 4.10 10.01
C SER A 72 5.36 3.45 11.35
N PHE A 73 6.38 3.11 12.12
CA PHE A 73 6.27 2.56 13.47
C PHE A 73 7.52 2.88 14.28
N THR A 74 7.44 2.72 15.60
CA THR A 74 8.59 2.78 16.51
C THR A 74 8.50 1.63 17.51
N TYR A 75 9.50 1.48 18.36
CA TYR A 75 9.51 0.43 19.39
C TYR A 75 9.32 1.03 20.77
N ARG A 76 8.29 0.56 21.49
CA ARG A 76 8.12 0.84 22.91
C ARG A 76 8.74 -0.30 23.70
N LYS A 77 9.71 0.02 24.55
CA LYS A 77 10.31 -0.95 25.46
C LYS A 77 9.24 -1.55 26.39
N VAL A 78 9.22 -2.86 26.48
CA VAL A 78 8.27 -3.61 27.32
C VAL A 78 9.00 -4.27 28.47
N TRP A 79 10.03 -5.05 28.19
CA TRP A 79 10.82 -5.75 29.19
C TRP A 79 12.23 -6.05 28.69
N GLY A 80 13.26 -5.78 29.54
CA GLY A 80 14.66 -5.97 29.16
C GLY A 80 15.00 -5.22 27.86
N ASN A 81 15.53 -5.92 26.87
CA ASN A 81 15.80 -5.42 25.52
C ASN A 81 14.65 -5.67 24.54
N PHE A 82 13.53 -6.23 25.00
CA PHE A 82 12.36 -6.49 24.16
C PHE A 82 11.53 -5.23 23.97
N GLY A 83 11.32 -4.83 22.70
CA GLY A 83 10.47 -3.72 22.31
C GLY A 83 9.28 -4.22 21.48
N PHE A 84 8.09 -3.72 21.77
CA PHE A 84 6.89 -3.97 20.98
C PHE A 84 6.68 -2.82 19.99
N PRO A 85 6.42 -3.12 18.69
CA PRO A 85 6.18 -2.08 17.70
C PRO A 85 4.88 -1.33 18.02
N VAL A 86 4.95 -0.01 17.96
CA VAL A 86 3.81 0.89 18.10
C VAL A 86 3.72 1.80 16.87
N PRO A 87 2.50 2.13 16.41
CA PRO A 87 2.32 2.96 15.22
C PRO A 87 3.02 4.32 15.32
N GLY A 88 3.63 4.73 14.20
CA GLY A 88 4.28 6.02 14.04
C GLY A 88 3.37 7.09 13.44
N LYS A 89 3.91 7.91 12.53
CA LYS A 89 3.23 9.09 11.95
C LYS A 89 2.03 8.77 11.05
N LEU A 90 1.90 7.55 10.57
CA LEU A 90 0.76 7.13 9.73
C LEU A 90 -0.47 6.67 10.54
N LYS A 91 -0.38 6.68 11.85
CA LYS A 91 -1.48 6.24 12.74
C LYS A 91 -2.78 6.99 12.46
N GLY A 92 -3.85 6.22 12.25
CA GLY A 92 -5.20 6.75 12.03
C GLY A 92 -5.51 7.17 10.60
N LYS A 93 -4.51 7.33 9.72
CA LYS A 93 -4.72 7.59 8.30
C LYS A 93 -5.43 6.43 7.62
N THR A 94 -6.06 6.71 6.48
CA THR A 94 -6.74 5.67 5.68
C THR A 94 -5.83 5.18 4.56
N ALA A 95 -5.57 3.88 4.52
CA ALA A 95 -4.86 3.20 3.44
C ALA A 95 -5.86 2.44 2.56
N ILE A 96 -5.94 2.76 1.28
CA ILE A 96 -6.74 2.02 0.30
C ILE A 96 -5.80 1.23 -0.60
N ILE A 97 -5.96 -0.08 -0.59
CA ILE A 97 -5.10 -0.97 -1.36
C ILE A 97 -5.90 -1.57 -2.50
N PHE A 98 -5.58 -1.15 -3.71
CA PHE A 98 -6.09 -1.74 -4.95
C PHE A 98 -5.12 -2.81 -5.42
N TYR A 99 -5.58 -4.04 -5.46
CA TYR A 99 -4.74 -5.19 -5.76
C TYR A 99 -5.35 -6.03 -6.88
N SER A 100 -4.62 -6.22 -7.96
CA SER A 100 -5.09 -6.96 -9.13
C SER A 100 -4.47 -8.34 -9.23
N TYR A 101 -5.26 -9.29 -9.71
CA TYR A 101 -4.89 -10.68 -9.94
C TYR A 101 -5.27 -11.10 -11.36
N GLY A 102 -4.42 -11.91 -12.00
CA GLY A 102 -4.73 -12.50 -13.29
C GLY A 102 -5.74 -13.66 -13.22
N GLY A 103 -5.84 -14.32 -12.07
CA GLY A 103 -6.72 -15.47 -11.87
C GLY A 103 -8.14 -15.12 -11.45
N PRO A 104 -9.08 -16.09 -11.55
CA PRO A 104 -10.47 -15.93 -11.12
C PRO A 104 -10.59 -15.87 -9.60
N SER A 105 -11.68 -15.26 -9.11
CA SER A 105 -11.87 -14.93 -7.70
C SER A 105 -11.85 -16.15 -6.76
N PHE A 106 -12.42 -17.27 -7.17
CA PHE A 106 -12.47 -18.48 -6.34
C PHE A 106 -11.08 -19.06 -6.09
N PHE A 107 -10.26 -19.13 -7.14
CA PHE A 107 -8.89 -19.64 -7.06
C PHE A 107 -8.01 -18.75 -6.18
N VAL A 108 -8.07 -17.44 -6.43
CA VAL A 108 -7.33 -16.44 -5.65
C VAL A 108 -7.75 -16.48 -4.18
N SER A 109 -9.04 -16.61 -3.89
CA SER A 109 -9.54 -16.65 -2.51
C SER A 109 -9.11 -17.91 -1.77
N LEU A 110 -8.99 -19.04 -2.46
CA LEU A 110 -8.61 -20.31 -1.85
C LEU A 110 -7.10 -20.40 -1.60
N ILE A 111 -6.28 -20.00 -2.57
CA ILE A 111 -4.82 -20.25 -2.57
C ILE A 111 -4.03 -19.03 -2.11
N LEU A 112 -4.45 -17.82 -2.48
CA LEU A 112 -3.65 -16.60 -2.31
C LEU A 112 -4.04 -15.72 -1.12
N GLN A 113 -4.72 -16.27 -0.13
CA GLN A 113 -5.18 -15.49 1.04
C GLN A 113 -4.03 -14.90 1.91
N GLN A 114 -2.83 -15.40 1.78
CA GLN A 114 -1.70 -14.94 2.61
C GLN A 114 -1.26 -13.50 2.28
N ILE A 115 -1.35 -13.07 1.02
CA ILE A 115 -0.91 -11.74 0.58
C ILE A 115 -1.74 -10.62 1.22
N PRO A 116 -3.08 -10.65 1.14
CA PRO A 116 -3.89 -9.67 1.84
C PRO A 116 -3.60 -9.63 3.34
N ARG A 117 -3.31 -10.78 3.93
CA ARG A 117 -3.00 -10.88 5.36
C ARG A 117 -1.70 -10.17 5.70
N ARG A 118 -0.61 -10.37 4.94
CA ARG A 118 0.68 -9.69 5.17
C ARG A 118 0.54 -8.17 5.01
N VAL A 119 0.05 -7.72 3.87
CA VAL A 119 -0.03 -6.30 3.54
C VAL A 119 -1.04 -5.58 4.45
N LYS A 120 -2.23 -6.15 4.59
CA LYS A 120 -3.29 -5.57 5.40
C LYS A 120 -2.94 -5.60 6.88
N SER A 121 -2.65 -6.78 7.43
CA SER A 121 -2.58 -6.95 8.88
C SER A 121 -1.22 -6.60 9.45
N SER A 122 -0.13 -6.89 8.73
CA SER A 122 1.21 -6.63 9.25
C SER A 122 1.69 -5.21 8.92
N VAL A 123 1.78 -4.85 7.64
CA VAL A 123 2.39 -3.58 7.23
C VAL A 123 1.53 -2.37 7.62
N PHE A 124 0.32 -2.27 7.08
CA PHE A 124 -0.47 -1.04 7.24
C PHE A 124 -1.27 -0.98 8.55
N LYS A 125 -1.92 -2.05 8.98
CA LYS A 125 -2.71 -2.05 10.20
C LYS A 125 -1.84 -2.30 11.44
N GLY A 126 -1.04 -3.38 11.43
CA GLY A 126 -0.27 -3.80 12.59
C GLY A 126 0.86 -2.83 12.93
N LEU A 127 1.72 -2.50 11.98
CA LEU A 127 2.85 -1.61 12.19
C LEU A 127 2.44 -0.14 12.10
N ALA A 128 1.88 0.29 10.97
CA ALA A 128 1.60 1.71 10.74
C ALA A 128 0.30 2.23 11.39
N GLY A 129 -0.57 1.37 11.91
CA GLY A 129 -1.80 1.75 12.61
C GLY A 129 -2.86 2.41 11.72
N CYS A 130 -2.85 2.12 10.42
CA CYS A 130 -3.80 2.69 9.45
C CYS A 130 -5.17 2.01 9.50
N LYS A 131 -6.20 2.76 9.15
CA LYS A 131 -7.51 2.20 8.74
C LYS A 131 -7.35 1.65 7.33
N ILE A 132 -7.81 0.41 7.06
CA ILE A 132 -7.53 -0.25 5.78
C ILE A 132 -8.79 -0.58 5.01
N LYS A 133 -8.80 -0.20 3.73
CA LYS A 133 -9.77 -0.65 2.74
C LYS A 133 -9.03 -1.43 1.66
N PHE A 134 -9.29 -2.73 1.56
CA PHE A 134 -8.65 -3.61 0.59
C PHE A 134 -9.61 -3.94 -0.55
N VAL A 135 -9.25 -3.56 -1.77
CA VAL A 135 -10.07 -3.71 -2.98
C VAL A 135 -9.35 -4.65 -3.95
N ARG A 136 -9.99 -5.75 -4.32
CA ARG A 136 -9.43 -6.77 -5.20
C ARG A 136 -10.06 -6.68 -6.57
N PHE A 137 -9.24 -6.84 -7.60
CA PHE A 137 -9.62 -6.99 -8.99
C PHE A 137 -9.15 -8.35 -9.48
N TYR A 138 -10.00 -9.07 -10.14
CA TYR A 138 -9.74 -10.41 -10.64
C TYR A 138 -9.77 -10.43 -12.16
N GLU A 139 -9.15 -11.42 -12.79
CA GLU A 139 -9.12 -11.59 -14.23
C GLU A 139 -8.54 -10.36 -14.97
N VAL A 140 -7.56 -9.71 -14.35
CA VAL A 140 -6.86 -8.57 -14.93
C VAL A 140 -5.75 -9.08 -15.84
N LEU A 141 -6.04 -9.14 -17.13
CA LEU A 141 -5.16 -9.65 -18.20
C LEU A 141 -5.00 -8.60 -19.30
N PRO A 142 -3.93 -8.65 -20.13
CA PRO A 142 -3.69 -7.68 -21.19
C PRO A 142 -4.87 -7.51 -22.16
N ASN A 143 -5.59 -8.59 -22.45
CA ASN A 143 -6.76 -8.65 -23.35
C ASN A 143 -8.08 -8.82 -22.59
N MET A 144 -8.15 -8.26 -21.40
CA MET A 144 -9.38 -8.32 -20.58
C MET A 144 -10.58 -7.73 -21.33
N PRO A 145 -11.74 -8.43 -21.33
CA PRO A 145 -12.97 -7.92 -21.95
C PRO A 145 -13.38 -6.57 -21.38
N LYS A 146 -13.83 -5.65 -22.25
CA LYS A 146 -14.25 -4.29 -21.86
C LYS A 146 -15.27 -4.29 -20.72
N LYS A 147 -16.20 -5.24 -20.70
CA LYS A 147 -17.18 -5.39 -19.61
C LYS A 147 -16.53 -5.61 -18.24
N ILE A 148 -15.47 -6.41 -18.17
CA ILE A 148 -14.73 -6.68 -16.93
C ILE A 148 -13.96 -5.42 -16.52
N PHE A 149 -13.30 -4.77 -17.47
CA PHE A 149 -12.61 -3.50 -17.23
C PHE A 149 -13.55 -2.43 -16.64
N GLU A 150 -14.71 -2.21 -17.27
CA GLU A 150 -15.70 -1.24 -16.79
C GLU A 150 -16.22 -1.58 -15.39
N LYS A 151 -16.46 -2.86 -15.11
CA LYS A 151 -16.81 -3.32 -13.74
C LYS A 151 -15.74 -2.93 -12.72
N HIS A 152 -14.46 -3.10 -13.04
CA HIS A 152 -13.37 -2.72 -12.15
C HIS A 152 -13.27 -1.21 -11.98
N MET A 153 -13.40 -0.45 -13.06
CA MET A 153 -13.39 1.02 -13.01
C MET A 153 -14.55 1.57 -12.17
N ASN A 154 -15.75 1.00 -12.31
CA ASN A 154 -16.90 1.38 -11.50
C ASN A 154 -16.68 1.06 -10.01
N LYS A 155 -16.07 -0.07 -9.70
CA LYS A 155 -15.71 -0.42 -8.33
C LYS A 155 -14.69 0.58 -7.74
N MET A 156 -13.70 1.01 -8.51
CA MET A 156 -12.75 2.06 -8.07
C MET A 156 -13.48 3.38 -7.81
N ARG A 157 -14.32 3.84 -8.75
CA ARG A 157 -15.11 5.07 -8.58
C ARG A 157 -15.96 5.03 -7.32
N GLN A 158 -16.67 3.92 -7.05
CA GLN A 158 -17.46 3.75 -5.84
C GLN A 158 -16.64 3.85 -4.54
N VAL A 159 -15.38 3.42 -4.60
CA VAL A 159 -14.48 3.53 -3.43
C VAL A 159 -14.03 4.96 -3.23
N VAL A 160 -13.67 5.66 -4.30
CA VAL A 160 -13.20 7.06 -4.26
C VAL A 160 -14.34 8.02 -3.90
N ASN A 161 -15.56 7.79 -4.40
CA ASN A 161 -16.73 8.62 -4.08
C ASN A 161 -17.18 8.54 -2.60
N LYS A 162 -16.60 7.62 -1.82
CA LYS A 162 -16.89 7.45 -0.39
C LYS A 162 -15.77 7.97 0.52
N LEU A 163 -14.83 8.72 -0.04
CA LEU A 163 -13.81 9.47 0.71
C LEU A 163 -14.36 10.83 1.15
#